data_f159d1d36ad3f3001f07eb034e995a14
#
_entry.id   f159d1d36ad3f3001f07eb034e995a14
#
_cell.length_a   1.000
_cell.length_b   1.000
_cell.length_c   1.000
_cell.angle_alpha   90.00
_cell.angle_beta   90.00
_cell.angle_gamma   90.00
#
_symmetry.space_group_name_H-M   'P 1'
#
loop_
_entity.id
_entity.type
_entity.pdbx_description
1 polymer ?
#
loop_
_entity_poly.entity_id
_entity_poly.type
_entity_poly.pdbx_seq_one_letter_code
_entity_poly.pdbx_strand_id
1 'polypeptide(L)'
;SLDSDQEKISSICALDDLHEKLLNDLNDDISWDTAINSMSNDKLIEVSTSNGNYSGQIIIASDGTSSKIRELSGCNVEEWFYGQKAHVCLVKCQHNNEARQYFSNFGTLALLPLNIENEEHYSIILCTNITSDPKTQLEQLNEKYNLSFDLTDVNFGDGFELKHSRATKLYENNVILCGDAANTFHPMAGQGLNLGIGDVMFINDNLDDILNSNQPTLDRYSKERSMRNLQMTWIIQSLYGAFGNANELGSLLLKSGMGMLDKMPVVKQKIIDFANRN
;
A
#
# COMPACT_ATOMS: atom_id res chain seq x y z
N SER A 1 19.05 2.11 -13.12
CA SER A 1 18.26 0.88 -13.24
C SER A 1 18.79 -0.15 -12.26
N LEU A 2 17.86 -0.79 -11.53
CA LEU A 2 18.19 -1.94 -10.68
C LEU A 2 18.22 -3.18 -11.57
N ASP A 3 19.27 -3.28 -12.42
CA ASP A 3 19.58 -4.52 -13.11
C ASP A 3 20.21 -5.48 -12.11
N SER A 4 19.42 -6.43 -11.63
CA SER A 4 19.96 -7.67 -11.07
C SER A 4 20.00 -8.69 -12.20
N ASP A 5 21.10 -9.36 -12.38
CA ASP A 5 21.23 -10.48 -13.31
C ASP A 5 20.07 -11.48 -13.09
N GLN A 6 19.05 -11.41 -13.94
CA GLN A 6 17.99 -12.40 -14.20
C GLN A 6 17.11 -12.90 -13.05
N GLU A 7 17.17 -12.39 -11.83
CA GLU A 7 16.16 -12.73 -10.80
C GLU A 7 14.98 -11.77 -10.87
N LYS A 8 13.76 -12.33 -10.97
CA LYS A 8 12.51 -11.60 -10.94
C LYS A 8 12.34 -10.92 -9.57
N ILE A 9 12.44 -9.60 -9.52
CA ILE A 9 12.40 -8.83 -8.27
C ILE A 9 10.99 -8.77 -7.70
N SER A 10 9.95 -8.70 -8.56
CA SER A 10 8.55 -8.59 -8.16
C SER A 10 7.63 -9.13 -9.25
N SER A 11 6.38 -9.32 -8.91
CA SER A 11 5.29 -9.60 -9.84
C SER A 11 4.24 -8.51 -9.75
N ILE A 12 3.71 -8.10 -10.88
CA ILE A 12 2.57 -7.19 -10.99
C ILE A 12 1.41 -8.00 -11.56
N CYS A 13 0.28 -7.96 -10.89
CA CYS A 13 -0.96 -8.60 -11.35
C CYS A 13 -2.13 -7.65 -11.18
N ALA A 14 -3.19 -7.87 -11.95
CA ALA A 14 -4.45 -7.19 -11.72
C ALA A 14 -5.03 -7.60 -10.37
N LEU A 15 -5.59 -6.63 -9.64
CA LEU A 15 -6.19 -6.90 -8.33
C LEU A 15 -7.41 -7.82 -8.46
N ASP A 16 -8.18 -7.65 -9.52
CA ASP A 16 -9.37 -8.47 -9.80
C ASP A 16 -9.02 -9.96 -9.97
N ASP A 17 -7.93 -10.28 -10.67
CA ASP A 17 -7.44 -11.66 -10.84
C ASP A 17 -7.03 -12.28 -9.49
N LEU A 18 -6.43 -11.46 -8.61
CA LEU A 18 -6.05 -11.91 -7.27
C LEU A 18 -7.29 -12.13 -6.41
N HIS A 19 -8.25 -11.19 -6.43
CA HIS A 19 -9.51 -11.31 -5.71
C HIS A 19 -10.30 -12.53 -6.14
N GLU A 20 -10.47 -12.77 -7.44
CA GLU A 20 -11.21 -13.93 -7.96
C GLU A 20 -10.61 -15.24 -7.42
N LYS A 21 -9.29 -15.37 -7.43
CA LYS A 21 -8.63 -16.57 -6.89
C LYS A 21 -8.85 -16.76 -5.40
N LEU A 22 -8.70 -15.70 -4.61
CA LEU A 22 -8.90 -15.75 -3.17
C LEU A 22 -10.36 -16.04 -2.80
N LEU A 23 -11.31 -15.44 -3.53
CA LEU A 23 -12.74 -15.63 -3.29
C LEU A 23 -13.21 -17.05 -3.61
N ASN A 24 -12.65 -17.70 -4.64
CA ASN A 24 -12.99 -19.07 -5.00
C ASN A 24 -12.70 -20.06 -3.86
N ASP A 25 -11.71 -19.75 -3.01
CA ASP A 25 -11.33 -20.60 -1.87
C ASP A 25 -12.18 -20.31 -0.61
N LEU A 26 -12.95 -19.21 -0.57
CA LEU A 26 -13.63 -18.69 0.63
C LEU A 26 -15.18 -18.68 0.52
N ASN A 27 -15.77 -19.27 -0.52
CA ASN A 27 -17.15 -19.07 -0.94
C ASN A 27 -18.24 -19.14 0.14
N ASP A 28 -18.10 -19.99 1.16
CA ASP A 28 -19.13 -20.21 2.18
C ASP A 28 -18.94 -19.37 3.46
N ASP A 29 -17.79 -18.70 3.59
CA ASP A 29 -17.42 -17.98 4.82
C ASP A 29 -17.56 -16.45 4.71
N ILE A 30 -18.10 -15.95 3.59
CA ILE A 30 -18.21 -14.51 3.33
C ILE A 30 -19.65 -14.02 3.50
N SER A 31 -19.84 -13.04 4.37
CA SER A 31 -21.09 -12.30 4.48
C SER A 31 -21.01 -11.01 3.66
N TRP A 32 -21.59 -11.04 2.46
CA TRP A 32 -21.62 -9.90 1.55
C TRP A 32 -22.59 -8.81 2.02
N ASP A 33 -22.38 -7.58 1.54
CA ASP A 33 -23.24 -6.39 1.82
C ASP A 33 -23.50 -6.19 3.31
N THR A 34 -22.49 -6.46 4.13
CA THR A 34 -22.61 -6.47 5.58
C THR A 34 -21.87 -5.28 6.18
N ALA A 35 -22.60 -4.24 6.55
CA ALA A 35 -22.05 -3.06 7.21
C ALA A 35 -22.01 -3.22 8.73
N ILE A 36 -20.90 -2.82 9.35
CA ILE A 36 -20.71 -2.85 10.80
C ILE A 36 -21.37 -1.60 11.42
N ASN A 37 -22.28 -1.81 12.36
CA ASN A 37 -23.00 -0.75 13.06
C ASN A 37 -22.37 -0.42 14.43
N SER A 38 -22.12 -1.45 15.24
CA SER A 38 -21.56 -1.29 16.58
C SER A 38 -20.76 -2.52 17.00
N MET A 39 -19.94 -2.33 18.01
CA MET A 39 -19.16 -3.39 18.63
C MET A 39 -19.21 -3.23 20.15
N SER A 40 -19.36 -4.33 20.87
CA SER A 40 -19.17 -4.40 22.31
C SER A 40 -18.13 -5.46 22.65
N ASN A 41 -17.44 -5.30 23.76
CA ASN A 41 -16.36 -6.18 24.17
C ASN A 41 -16.42 -6.45 25.67
N ASP A 42 -17.31 -7.35 26.07
CA ASP A 42 -17.40 -7.81 27.46
C ASP A 42 -16.61 -9.12 27.64
N LYS A 43 -17.28 -10.28 27.53
CA LYS A 43 -16.65 -11.60 27.61
C LYS A 43 -16.25 -12.15 26.23
N LEU A 44 -17.07 -11.87 25.24
CA LEU A 44 -16.85 -12.08 23.82
C LEU A 44 -17.00 -10.73 23.13
N ILE A 45 -16.36 -10.59 22.00
CA ILE A 45 -16.66 -9.45 21.14
C ILE A 45 -17.98 -9.74 20.42
N GLU A 46 -18.90 -8.82 20.50
CA GLU A 46 -20.14 -8.84 19.74
C GLU A 46 -20.13 -7.71 18.73
N VAL A 47 -20.35 -8.05 17.46
CA VAL A 47 -20.44 -7.10 16.36
C VAL A 47 -21.86 -7.12 15.83
N SER A 48 -22.54 -5.99 15.93
CA SER A 48 -23.84 -5.77 15.27
C SER A 48 -23.61 -5.24 13.87
N THR A 49 -24.24 -5.88 12.91
CA THR A 49 -24.14 -5.53 11.49
C THR A 49 -25.50 -5.29 10.86
N SER A 50 -25.53 -4.86 9.60
CA SER A 50 -26.78 -4.73 8.82
C SER A 50 -27.50 -6.07 8.61
N ASN A 51 -26.80 -7.19 8.67
CA ASN A 51 -27.32 -8.52 8.33
C ASN A 51 -27.43 -9.46 9.53
N GLY A 52 -27.12 -8.99 10.76
CA GLY A 52 -27.20 -9.79 11.98
C GLY A 52 -26.08 -9.48 12.95
N ASN A 53 -26.02 -10.27 14.03
CA ASN A 53 -25.01 -10.13 15.06
C ASN A 53 -24.03 -11.30 14.97
N TYR A 54 -22.76 -10.99 15.11
CA TYR A 54 -21.67 -11.97 15.15
C TYR A 54 -20.97 -11.88 16.49
N SER A 55 -20.48 -12.99 16.98
CA SER A 55 -19.68 -13.02 18.22
C SER A 55 -18.42 -13.84 18.02
N GLY A 56 -17.34 -13.40 18.66
CA GLY A 56 -16.03 -14.06 18.56
C GLY A 56 -15.13 -13.72 19.74
N GLN A 57 -14.07 -14.47 19.89
CA GLN A 57 -13.06 -14.22 20.91
C GLN A 57 -12.11 -13.09 20.49
N ILE A 58 -11.87 -12.97 19.18
CA ILE A 58 -10.94 -12.02 18.58
C ILE A 58 -11.52 -11.51 17.27
N ILE A 59 -11.23 -10.27 16.93
CA ILE A 59 -11.48 -9.68 15.61
C ILE A 59 -10.15 -9.34 14.94
N ILE A 60 -9.99 -9.74 13.69
CA ILE A 60 -8.93 -9.27 12.82
C ILE A 60 -9.53 -8.23 11.87
N ALA A 61 -9.21 -6.97 12.10
CA ALA A 61 -9.72 -5.85 11.32
C ALA A 61 -8.81 -5.57 10.13
N SER A 62 -9.32 -5.81 8.92
CA SER A 62 -8.67 -5.51 7.63
C SER A 62 -9.58 -4.67 6.72
N ASP A 63 -10.42 -3.83 7.33
CA ASP A 63 -11.48 -3.03 6.71
C ASP A 63 -10.97 -1.69 6.14
N GLY A 64 -9.66 -1.61 5.89
CA GLY A 64 -9.04 -0.54 5.11
C GLY A 64 -8.77 0.75 5.87
N THR A 65 -8.35 1.76 5.11
CA THR A 65 -7.89 3.07 5.64
C THR A 65 -8.89 3.75 6.57
N SER A 66 -10.19 3.62 6.29
CA SER A 66 -11.27 4.20 7.09
C SER A 66 -11.91 3.18 8.04
N SER A 67 -11.09 2.29 8.60
CA SER A 67 -11.51 1.17 9.44
C SER A 67 -12.53 1.56 10.51
N LYS A 68 -13.71 0.97 10.40
CA LYS A 68 -14.79 1.14 11.39
C LYS A 68 -14.52 0.36 12.67
N ILE A 69 -13.91 -0.81 12.56
CA ILE A 69 -13.51 -1.61 13.72
C ILE A 69 -12.44 -0.88 14.53
N ARG A 70 -11.45 -0.25 13.89
CA ARG A 70 -10.45 0.58 14.58
C ARG A 70 -11.11 1.71 15.36
N GLU A 71 -12.06 2.42 14.74
CA GLU A 71 -12.82 3.48 15.41
C GLU A 71 -13.58 2.93 16.64
N LEU A 72 -14.34 1.84 16.47
CA LEU A 72 -15.14 1.24 17.52
C LEU A 72 -14.31 0.62 18.65
N SER A 73 -13.10 0.16 18.37
CA SER A 73 -12.17 -0.38 19.38
C SER A 73 -11.52 0.71 20.24
N GLY A 74 -11.66 1.98 19.84
CA GLY A 74 -11.00 3.09 20.52
C GLY A 74 -9.50 3.19 20.26
N CYS A 75 -8.98 2.46 19.26
CA CYS A 75 -7.58 2.57 18.85
C CYS A 75 -7.30 3.95 18.27
N ASN A 76 -6.38 4.68 18.88
CA ASN A 76 -5.93 5.97 18.37
C ASN A 76 -5.13 5.82 17.08
N VAL A 77 -5.25 6.81 16.22
CA VAL A 77 -4.55 6.88 14.95
C VAL A 77 -3.84 8.23 14.80
N GLU A 78 -2.64 8.20 14.26
CA GLU A 78 -1.93 9.38 13.81
C GLU A 78 -2.11 9.51 12.30
N GLU A 79 -2.62 10.65 11.84
CA GLU A 79 -2.89 10.89 10.43
C GLU A 79 -2.31 12.20 9.97
N TRP A 80 -1.85 12.25 8.72
CA TRP A 80 -1.54 13.50 8.02
C TRP A 80 -1.80 13.36 6.52
N PHE A 81 -2.14 14.46 5.89
CA PHE A 81 -2.45 14.53 4.48
C PHE A 81 -1.26 15.05 3.69
N TYR A 82 -1.02 14.48 2.53
CA TYR A 82 0.07 14.90 1.64
C TYR A 82 -0.32 16.11 0.77
N GLY A 83 -1.60 16.50 0.73
CA GLY A 83 -2.11 17.52 -0.19
C GLY A 83 -2.06 17.05 -1.66
N GLN A 84 -2.08 15.75 -1.85
CA GLN A 84 -2.01 15.10 -3.16
C GLN A 84 -3.19 14.15 -3.35
N LYS A 85 -3.51 13.88 -4.62
CA LYS A 85 -4.41 12.80 -5.05
C LYS A 85 -3.64 11.80 -5.90
N ALA A 86 -3.97 10.53 -5.76
CA ALA A 86 -3.57 9.50 -6.70
C ALA A 86 -4.69 9.24 -7.71
N HIS A 87 -4.32 9.19 -8.96
CA HIS A 87 -5.17 8.87 -10.09
C HIS A 87 -4.62 7.63 -10.77
N VAL A 88 -5.51 6.71 -11.15
CA VAL A 88 -5.14 5.47 -11.83
C VAL A 88 -5.80 5.46 -13.20
N CYS A 89 -5.04 5.07 -14.22
CA CYS A 89 -5.56 4.80 -15.55
C CYS A 89 -4.79 3.67 -16.23
N LEU A 90 -5.36 3.11 -17.28
CA LEU A 90 -4.71 2.14 -18.15
C LEU A 90 -4.36 2.81 -19.48
N VAL A 91 -3.16 2.52 -19.96
CA VAL A 91 -2.72 2.95 -21.30
C VAL A 91 -2.23 1.72 -22.07
N LYS A 92 -2.83 1.48 -23.22
CA LYS A 92 -2.39 0.42 -24.12
C LYS A 92 -1.09 0.83 -24.80
N CYS A 93 -0.03 0.09 -24.56
CA CYS A 93 1.25 0.29 -25.21
C CYS A 93 2.16 -0.91 -25.02
N GLN A 94 3.12 -1.08 -25.90
CA GLN A 94 4.17 -2.11 -25.73
C GLN A 94 5.04 -1.78 -24.52
N HIS A 95 5.47 -2.81 -23.81
CA HIS A 95 6.38 -2.68 -22.68
C HIS A 95 7.42 -3.82 -22.63
N ASN A 96 8.51 -3.59 -21.91
CA ASN A 96 9.60 -4.54 -21.73
C ASN A 96 9.54 -5.30 -20.37
N ASN A 97 8.34 -5.38 -19.77
CA ASN A 97 8.10 -5.95 -18.42
C ASN A 97 8.88 -5.25 -17.29
N GLU A 98 9.24 -3.97 -17.46
CA GLU A 98 9.88 -3.18 -16.42
C GLU A 98 8.89 -2.21 -15.78
N ALA A 99 8.77 -2.27 -14.47
CA ALA A 99 8.12 -1.22 -13.70
C ALA A 99 9.04 0.00 -13.62
N ARG A 100 8.50 1.18 -13.82
CA ARG A 100 9.24 2.45 -13.77
C ARG A 100 8.54 3.45 -12.88
N GLN A 101 9.32 4.23 -12.16
CA GLN A 101 8.79 5.32 -11.36
C GLN A 101 9.58 6.59 -11.62
N TYR A 102 8.85 7.67 -11.88
CA TYR A 102 9.40 8.98 -12.13
C TYR A 102 8.97 9.94 -11.01
N PHE A 103 9.95 10.67 -10.52
CA PHE A 103 9.75 11.70 -9.51
C PHE A 103 9.91 13.07 -10.13
N SER A 104 8.97 13.97 -9.85
CA SER A 104 8.98 15.32 -10.38
C SER A 104 8.43 16.32 -9.37
N ASN A 105 8.63 17.61 -9.63
CA ASN A 105 8.07 18.69 -8.82
C ASN A 105 6.53 18.71 -8.84
N PHE A 106 5.92 18.04 -9.80
CA PHE A 106 4.47 17.94 -9.96
C PHE A 106 3.88 16.73 -9.23
N GLY A 107 4.71 15.81 -8.76
CA GLY A 107 4.29 14.57 -8.14
C GLY A 107 5.07 13.36 -8.64
N THR A 108 4.50 12.18 -8.49
CA THR A 108 5.10 10.93 -8.93
C THR A 108 4.26 10.24 -9.99
N LEU A 109 4.95 9.62 -10.94
CA LEU A 109 4.36 8.80 -11.99
C LEU A 109 4.94 7.40 -11.89
N ALA A 110 4.10 6.40 -11.60
CA ALA A 110 4.48 4.99 -11.67
C ALA A 110 3.86 4.34 -12.92
N LEU A 111 4.67 3.58 -13.63
CA LEU A 111 4.30 2.79 -14.80
C LEU A 111 4.46 1.32 -14.44
N LEU A 112 3.36 0.60 -14.34
CA LEU A 112 3.32 -0.79 -13.96
C LEU A 112 2.93 -1.65 -15.17
N PRO A 113 3.83 -2.48 -15.72
CA PRO A 113 3.52 -3.29 -16.88
C PRO A 113 2.46 -4.35 -16.54
N LEU A 114 1.45 -4.46 -17.37
CA LEU A 114 0.33 -5.35 -17.17
C LEU A 114 -0.13 -5.92 -18.51
N ASN A 115 -0.42 -7.23 -18.55
CA ASN A 115 -1.02 -7.88 -19.70
C ASN A 115 -2.49 -8.15 -19.39
N ILE A 116 -3.38 -7.59 -20.21
CA ILE A 116 -4.83 -7.78 -20.11
C ILE A 116 -5.30 -8.35 -21.43
N GLU A 117 -5.97 -9.51 -21.40
CA GLU A 117 -6.51 -10.17 -22.60
C GLU A 117 -5.46 -10.39 -23.73
N ASN A 118 -4.22 -10.68 -23.35
CA ASN A 118 -3.05 -10.80 -24.23
C ASN A 118 -2.62 -9.51 -24.93
N GLU A 119 -3.07 -8.37 -24.45
CA GLU A 119 -2.60 -7.06 -24.88
C GLU A 119 -1.73 -6.39 -23.81
N GLU A 120 -0.69 -5.70 -24.25
CA GLU A 120 0.26 -5.01 -23.37
C GLU A 120 -0.26 -3.64 -22.95
N HIS A 121 -0.26 -3.38 -21.65
CA HIS A 121 -0.70 -2.14 -21.04
C HIS A 121 0.29 -1.66 -19.98
N TYR A 122 0.29 -0.37 -19.70
CA TYR A 122 0.74 0.14 -18.42
C TYR A 122 -0.46 0.54 -17.55
N SER A 123 -0.50 0.03 -16.33
CA SER A 123 -1.27 0.67 -15.28
C SER A 123 -0.45 1.86 -14.77
N ILE A 124 -1.03 3.04 -14.93
CA ILE A 124 -0.41 4.31 -14.55
C ILE A 124 -0.97 4.73 -13.21
N ILE A 125 -0.08 5.00 -12.24
CA ILE A 125 -0.44 5.63 -10.98
C ILE A 125 0.21 7.01 -10.98
N LEU A 126 -0.60 8.04 -11.07
CA LEU A 126 -0.18 9.43 -11.09
C LEU A 126 -0.60 10.12 -9.79
N CYS A 127 0.38 10.50 -8.96
CA CYS A 127 0.14 11.30 -7.76
C CYS A 127 0.42 12.77 -8.08
N THR A 128 -0.59 13.62 -7.90
CA THR A 128 -0.53 15.06 -8.23
C THR A 128 -0.99 15.89 -7.06
N ASN A 129 -0.67 17.19 -7.05
CA ASN A 129 -1.27 18.10 -6.11
C ASN A 129 -2.81 18.14 -6.31
N ILE A 130 -3.53 18.33 -5.22
CA ILE A 130 -4.99 18.22 -5.18
C ILE A 130 -5.69 19.23 -6.14
N THR A 131 -5.01 20.35 -6.44
CA THR A 131 -5.52 21.42 -7.32
C THR A 131 -5.11 21.24 -8.78
N SER A 132 -4.36 20.22 -9.11
CA SER A 132 -3.81 20.01 -10.45
C SER A 132 -4.72 19.12 -11.28
N ASP A 133 -4.81 19.42 -12.57
CA ASP A 133 -5.50 18.55 -13.53
C ASP A 133 -4.60 17.36 -13.91
N PRO A 134 -5.04 16.11 -13.63
CA PRO A 134 -4.21 14.93 -13.84
C PRO A 134 -3.89 14.68 -15.32
N LYS A 135 -4.79 15.00 -16.23
CA LYS A 135 -4.58 14.81 -17.67
C LYS A 135 -3.47 15.71 -18.19
N THR A 136 -3.56 16.99 -17.90
CA THR A 136 -2.52 17.97 -18.26
C THR A 136 -1.15 17.59 -17.70
N GLN A 137 -1.13 17.08 -16.48
CA GLN A 137 0.14 16.66 -15.86
C GLN A 137 0.71 15.40 -16.52
N LEU A 138 -0.13 14.42 -16.85
CA LEU A 138 0.33 13.23 -17.55
C LEU A 138 0.87 13.59 -18.95
N GLU A 139 0.20 14.51 -19.67
CA GLU A 139 0.68 15.00 -20.95
C GLU A 139 2.08 15.64 -20.85
N GLN A 140 2.29 16.49 -19.86
CA GLN A 140 3.61 17.10 -19.60
C GLN A 140 4.69 16.06 -19.26
N LEU A 141 4.34 15.04 -18.47
CA LEU A 141 5.28 13.97 -18.10
C LEU A 141 5.56 13.04 -19.29
N ASN A 142 4.55 12.75 -20.10
CA ASN A 142 4.67 11.99 -21.33
C ASN A 142 5.67 12.64 -22.29
N GLU A 143 5.58 13.95 -22.49
CA GLU A 143 6.51 14.72 -23.29
C GLU A 143 7.91 14.77 -22.63
N LYS A 144 7.97 15.16 -21.37
CA LYS A 144 9.23 15.33 -20.63
C LYS A 144 10.11 14.07 -20.62
N TYR A 145 9.49 12.91 -20.46
CA TYR A 145 10.19 11.62 -20.36
C TYR A 145 10.16 10.82 -21.67
N ASN A 146 9.58 11.40 -22.74
CA ASN A 146 9.46 10.77 -24.07
C ASN A 146 8.85 9.36 -24.00
N LEU A 147 7.70 9.24 -23.29
CA LEU A 147 7.08 7.94 -23.04
C LEU A 147 6.30 7.43 -24.24
N SER A 148 5.92 8.33 -25.16
CA SER A 148 5.20 8.04 -26.42
C SER A 148 3.83 7.38 -26.22
N PHE A 149 3.13 7.71 -25.09
CA PHE A 149 1.78 7.23 -24.86
C PHE A 149 0.77 7.97 -25.71
N ASP A 150 -0.19 7.21 -26.25
CA ASP A 150 -1.43 7.80 -26.77
C ASP A 150 -2.38 8.06 -25.59
N LEU A 151 -2.64 9.33 -25.34
CA LEU A 151 -3.47 9.79 -24.22
C LEU A 151 -4.87 10.25 -24.66
N THR A 152 -5.26 9.96 -25.89
CA THR A 152 -6.52 10.42 -26.47
C THR A 152 -7.72 9.92 -25.67
N ASP A 153 -7.74 8.63 -25.32
CA ASP A 153 -8.84 7.98 -24.63
C ASP A 153 -8.59 7.79 -23.12
N VAL A 154 -7.53 8.42 -22.59
CA VAL A 154 -7.22 8.29 -21.16
C VAL A 154 -8.24 9.04 -20.33
N ASN A 155 -8.90 8.32 -19.44
CA ASN A 155 -9.82 8.84 -18.47
C ASN A 155 -9.32 8.54 -17.06
N PHE A 156 -9.16 9.60 -16.26
CA PHE A 156 -8.92 9.51 -14.83
C PHE A 156 -10.26 9.62 -14.12
N GLY A 157 -10.56 8.69 -13.23
CA GLY A 157 -11.64 8.90 -12.25
C GLY A 157 -11.31 10.07 -11.31
N ASP A 158 -12.17 10.30 -10.32
CA ASP A 158 -12.02 11.41 -9.35
C ASP A 158 -10.70 11.38 -8.57
N GLY A 159 -9.99 10.26 -8.61
CA GLY A 159 -8.80 10.01 -7.81
C GLY A 159 -9.13 9.91 -6.31
N PHE A 160 -8.16 9.52 -5.52
CA PHE A 160 -8.30 9.44 -4.07
C PHE A 160 -7.24 10.27 -3.37
N GLU A 161 -7.65 10.96 -2.31
CA GLU A 161 -6.76 11.80 -1.53
C GLU A 161 -5.74 10.95 -0.78
N LEU A 162 -4.48 11.38 -0.85
CA LEU A 162 -3.38 10.67 -0.23
C LEU A 162 -3.18 11.13 1.21
N LYS A 163 -3.34 10.19 2.11
CA LYS A 163 -3.03 10.37 3.52
C LYS A 163 -2.10 9.28 4.02
N HIS A 164 -1.35 9.58 5.04
CA HIS A 164 -0.75 8.58 5.91
C HIS A 164 -1.63 8.39 7.13
N SER A 165 -1.82 7.15 7.54
CA SER A 165 -2.54 6.80 8.74
C SER A 165 -1.76 5.70 9.46
N ARG A 166 -1.56 5.84 10.76
CA ARG A 166 -0.85 4.86 11.58
C ARG A 166 -1.59 4.66 12.90
N ALA A 167 -2.06 3.46 13.16
CA ALA A 167 -2.58 3.10 14.46
C ALA A 167 -1.45 3.13 15.50
N THR A 168 -1.72 3.70 16.67
CA THR A 168 -0.74 3.76 17.77
C THR A 168 -0.51 2.41 18.44
N LYS A 169 -1.51 1.52 18.32
CA LYS A 169 -1.43 0.12 18.75
C LYS A 169 -2.04 -0.76 17.67
N LEU A 170 -1.42 -1.91 17.40
CA LEU A 170 -1.94 -2.88 16.43
C LEU A 170 -2.82 -3.96 17.06
N TYR A 171 -2.86 -4.03 18.37
CA TYR A 171 -3.73 -4.89 19.15
C TYR A 171 -4.25 -4.15 20.37
N GLU A 172 -5.54 -4.18 20.56
CA GLU A 172 -6.22 -3.64 21.75
C GLU A 172 -7.59 -4.30 21.91
N ASN A 173 -7.96 -4.66 23.15
CA ASN A 173 -9.30 -5.17 23.48
C ASN A 173 -9.74 -6.34 22.56
N ASN A 174 -8.88 -7.33 22.33
CA ASN A 174 -9.12 -8.47 21.45
C ASN A 174 -9.37 -8.10 19.97
N VAL A 175 -9.01 -6.90 19.56
CA VAL A 175 -9.01 -6.46 18.15
C VAL A 175 -7.57 -6.38 17.66
N ILE A 176 -7.27 -7.08 16.59
CA ILE A 176 -6.01 -6.99 15.85
C ILE A 176 -6.24 -6.17 14.58
N LEU A 177 -5.45 -5.13 14.38
CA LEU A 177 -5.47 -4.33 13.15
C LEU A 177 -4.46 -4.88 12.15
N CYS A 178 -4.88 -5.03 10.89
CA CYS A 178 -4.10 -5.63 9.81
C CYS A 178 -4.19 -4.77 8.54
N GLY A 179 -3.12 -4.70 7.77
CA GLY A 179 -3.06 -3.97 6.51
C GLY A 179 -3.38 -2.47 6.67
N ASP A 180 -4.21 -1.92 5.78
CA ASP A 180 -4.54 -0.49 5.79
C ASP A 180 -5.38 -0.06 7.00
N ALA A 181 -6.06 -0.99 7.68
CA ALA A 181 -6.69 -0.70 8.96
C ALA A 181 -5.66 -0.38 10.05
N ALA A 182 -4.47 -0.97 9.98
CA ALA A 182 -3.33 -0.69 10.85
C ALA A 182 -2.53 0.51 10.38
N ASN A 183 -2.15 0.54 9.08
CA ASN A 183 -1.30 1.59 8.52
C ASN A 183 -1.57 1.80 7.03
N THR A 184 -1.86 3.03 6.66
CA THR A 184 -1.97 3.45 5.25
C THR A 184 -0.74 4.24 4.84
N PHE A 185 -0.19 3.92 3.69
CA PHE A 185 1.03 4.53 3.16
C PHE A 185 0.78 5.26 1.85
N HIS A 186 1.62 6.26 1.57
CA HIS A 186 1.67 6.85 0.23
C HIS A 186 2.07 5.77 -0.80
N PRO A 187 1.41 5.67 -1.96
CA PRO A 187 1.66 4.62 -2.95
C PRO A 187 3.04 4.70 -3.63
N MET A 188 3.84 5.71 -3.30
CA MET A 188 5.17 5.96 -3.86
C MET A 188 6.11 4.75 -3.82
N ALA A 189 5.98 3.87 -2.82
CA ALA A 189 6.83 2.70 -2.71
C ALA A 189 6.16 1.40 -3.18
N GLY A 190 4.84 1.40 -3.48
CA GLY A 190 4.08 0.21 -3.86
C GLY A 190 4.07 -0.91 -2.80
N GLN A 191 4.36 -0.60 -1.53
CA GLN A 191 4.61 -1.58 -0.47
C GLN A 191 3.41 -1.81 0.48
N GLY A 192 2.32 -1.04 0.32
CA GLY A 192 1.16 -1.15 1.24
C GLY A 192 0.62 -2.57 1.32
N LEU A 193 0.31 -3.18 0.18
CA LEU A 193 -0.17 -4.56 0.11
C LEU A 193 0.82 -5.57 0.71
N ASN A 194 2.10 -5.42 0.40
CA ASN A 194 3.14 -6.34 0.90
C ASN A 194 3.26 -6.29 2.43
N LEU A 195 3.15 -5.11 3.03
CA LEU A 195 3.13 -4.96 4.47
C LEU A 195 1.89 -5.61 5.09
N GLY A 196 0.72 -5.44 4.47
CA GLY A 196 -0.51 -6.12 4.90
C GLY A 196 -0.41 -7.64 4.79
N ILE A 197 0.17 -8.17 3.71
CA ILE A 197 0.45 -9.60 3.58
C ILE A 197 1.38 -10.08 4.72
N GLY A 198 2.40 -9.31 5.06
CA GLY A 198 3.25 -9.63 6.19
C GLY A 198 2.53 -9.65 7.54
N ASP A 199 1.50 -8.81 7.74
CA ASP A 199 0.62 -8.88 8.91
C ASP A 199 -0.15 -10.21 8.92
N VAL A 200 -0.75 -10.59 7.78
CA VAL A 200 -1.48 -11.85 7.62
C VAL A 200 -0.58 -13.06 7.86
N MET A 201 0.63 -13.06 7.32
CA MET A 201 1.59 -14.15 7.53
C MET A 201 1.93 -14.32 9.02
N PHE A 202 2.21 -13.21 9.74
CA PHE A 202 2.46 -13.30 11.19
C PHE A 202 1.26 -13.91 11.93
N ILE A 203 0.04 -13.46 11.60
CA ILE A 203 -1.20 -13.95 12.21
C ILE A 203 -1.36 -15.45 11.92
N ASN A 204 -1.18 -15.87 10.68
CA ASN A 204 -1.28 -17.27 10.27
C ASN A 204 -0.27 -18.17 10.98
N ASP A 205 0.99 -17.74 11.05
CA ASP A 205 2.07 -18.54 11.68
C ASP A 205 1.90 -18.67 13.19
N ASN A 206 1.06 -17.84 13.82
CA ASN A 206 0.82 -17.83 15.25
C ASN A 206 -0.68 -17.94 15.59
N LEU A 207 -1.48 -18.54 14.70
CA LEU A 207 -2.94 -18.52 14.78
C LEU A 207 -3.47 -19.11 16.09
N ASP A 208 -2.94 -20.25 16.53
CA ASP A 208 -3.36 -20.92 17.79
C ASP A 208 -3.10 -20.02 19.01
N ASP A 209 -1.95 -19.39 19.09
CA ASP A 209 -1.63 -18.46 20.16
C ASP A 209 -2.56 -17.25 20.16
N ILE A 210 -2.84 -16.72 18.97
CA ILE A 210 -3.72 -15.56 18.77
C ILE A 210 -5.14 -15.89 19.18
N LEU A 211 -5.68 -17.04 18.75
CA LEU A 211 -7.03 -17.49 19.10
C LEU A 211 -7.17 -17.74 20.62
N ASN A 212 -6.09 -18.14 21.28
CA ASN A 212 -6.05 -18.31 22.74
C ASN A 212 -5.70 -16.99 23.47
N SER A 213 -5.67 -15.86 22.80
CA SER A 213 -5.34 -14.54 23.36
C SER A 213 -4.01 -14.53 24.11
N ASN A 214 -2.99 -15.23 23.57
CA ASN A 214 -1.65 -15.31 24.14
C ASN A 214 -0.97 -13.94 24.13
N GLN A 215 -0.92 -13.27 25.27
CA GLN A 215 -0.43 -11.89 25.38
C GLN A 215 1.00 -11.70 24.87
N PRO A 216 1.99 -12.58 25.19
CA PRO A 216 3.33 -12.49 24.62
C PRO A 216 3.36 -12.47 23.09
N THR A 217 2.53 -13.27 22.43
CA THR A 217 2.45 -13.33 20.97
C THR A 217 1.81 -12.08 20.40
N LEU A 218 0.77 -11.56 21.02
CA LEU A 218 0.09 -10.31 20.63
C LEU A 218 1.01 -9.09 20.82
N ASP A 219 1.77 -9.03 21.90
CA ASP A 219 2.77 -7.98 22.15
C ASP A 219 3.91 -8.04 21.11
N ARG A 220 4.32 -9.24 20.73
CA ARG A 220 5.31 -9.46 19.68
C ARG A 220 4.78 -8.98 18.32
N TYR A 221 3.55 -9.33 17.96
CA TYR A 221 2.86 -8.82 16.76
C TYR A 221 2.92 -7.30 16.72
N SER A 222 2.41 -6.66 17.76
CA SER A 222 2.36 -5.19 17.83
C SER A 222 3.76 -4.57 17.69
N LYS A 223 4.75 -5.13 18.36
CA LYS A 223 6.12 -4.60 18.34
C LYS A 223 6.79 -4.78 16.98
N GLU A 224 6.77 -5.99 16.42
CA GLU A 224 7.47 -6.30 15.16
C GLU A 224 6.83 -5.57 13.99
N ARG A 225 5.51 -5.60 13.89
CA ARG A 225 4.78 -4.96 12.79
C ARG A 225 4.83 -3.44 12.88
N SER A 226 4.68 -2.86 14.09
CA SER A 226 4.84 -1.40 14.28
C SER A 226 6.25 -0.92 13.91
N MET A 227 7.29 -1.70 14.25
CA MET A 227 8.66 -1.34 13.87
C MET A 227 8.84 -1.37 12.36
N ARG A 228 8.31 -2.39 11.69
CA ARG A 228 8.35 -2.52 10.23
C ARG A 228 7.64 -1.36 9.54
N ASN A 229 6.44 -1.04 10.02
CA ASN A 229 5.64 0.06 9.50
C ASN A 229 6.33 1.41 9.72
N LEU A 230 6.96 1.62 10.87
CA LEU A 230 7.72 2.83 11.16
C LEU A 230 8.93 2.98 10.22
N GLN A 231 9.68 1.90 9.97
CA GLN A 231 10.79 1.91 9.01
C GLN A 231 10.31 2.30 7.61
N MET A 232 9.18 1.74 7.15
CA MET A 232 8.61 2.09 5.85
C MET A 232 8.15 3.56 5.81
N THR A 233 7.52 4.03 6.89
CA THR A 233 7.15 5.45 7.03
C THR A 233 8.35 6.36 6.85
N TRP A 234 9.48 6.06 7.49
CA TRP A 234 10.72 6.83 7.36
C TRP A 234 11.25 6.82 5.92
N ILE A 235 11.23 5.68 5.25
CA ILE A 235 11.65 5.57 3.84
C ILE A 235 10.78 6.45 2.95
N ILE A 236 9.46 6.33 3.06
CA ILE A 236 8.50 7.09 2.25
C ILE A 236 8.62 8.59 2.52
N GLN A 237 8.71 9.00 3.80
CA GLN A 237 8.87 10.40 4.17
C GLN A 237 10.18 10.99 3.66
N SER A 238 11.27 10.22 3.69
CA SER A 238 12.54 10.62 3.13
C SER A 238 12.46 10.84 1.63
N LEU A 239 11.82 9.92 0.91
CA LEU A 239 11.59 10.05 -0.54
C LEU A 239 10.68 11.25 -0.84
N TYR A 240 9.57 11.37 -0.11
CA TYR A 240 8.64 12.49 -0.29
C TYR A 240 9.30 13.84 0.00
N GLY A 241 10.03 13.95 1.11
CA GLY A 241 10.74 15.20 1.46
C GLY A 241 11.81 15.59 0.44
N ALA A 242 12.43 14.59 -0.16
CA ALA A 242 13.49 14.80 -1.12
C ALA A 242 12.99 15.17 -2.54
N PHE A 243 11.84 14.63 -2.95
CA PHE A 243 11.27 14.86 -4.28
C PHE A 243 10.04 15.79 -4.27
N GLY A 244 9.29 15.83 -3.18
CA GLY A 244 8.05 16.61 -3.07
C GLY A 244 8.26 18.09 -2.74
N ASN A 245 9.33 18.43 -2.04
CA ASN A 245 9.72 19.81 -1.78
C ASN A 245 10.84 20.19 -2.74
N ALA A 246 10.50 20.80 -3.86
CA ALA A 246 11.35 21.19 -4.99
C ALA A 246 12.60 22.06 -4.63
N ASN A 247 13.38 21.63 -3.67
CA ASN A 247 14.70 22.19 -3.42
C ASN A 247 15.70 21.48 -4.35
N GLU A 248 16.28 22.23 -5.28
CA GLU A 248 17.34 21.76 -6.18
C GLU A 248 18.43 21.00 -5.45
N LEU A 249 18.71 21.37 -4.20
CA LEU A 249 19.70 20.73 -3.33
C LEU A 249 19.27 19.30 -2.92
N GLY A 250 18.00 19.08 -2.60
CA GLY A 250 17.46 17.76 -2.24
C GLY A 250 17.49 16.80 -3.42
N SER A 251 17.14 17.29 -4.62
CA SER A 251 17.18 16.50 -5.85
C SER A 251 18.61 16.16 -6.28
N LEU A 252 19.56 17.06 -6.04
CA LEU A 252 20.99 16.85 -6.32
C LEU A 252 21.60 15.82 -5.36
N LEU A 253 21.29 15.91 -4.06
CA LEU A 253 21.76 14.97 -3.04
C LEU A 253 21.22 13.55 -3.30
N LEU A 254 19.98 13.43 -3.73
CA LEU A 254 19.41 12.13 -4.08
C LEU A 254 19.96 11.54 -5.37
N LYS A 255 20.11 12.36 -6.42
CA LYS A 255 20.78 11.90 -7.66
C LYS A 255 22.20 11.42 -7.37
N SER A 256 22.91 12.14 -6.50
CA SER A 256 24.26 11.73 -6.06
C SER A 256 24.20 10.48 -5.18
N GLY A 257 23.24 10.37 -4.26
CA GLY A 257 23.03 9.23 -3.38
C GLY A 257 22.59 7.97 -4.12
N MET A 258 21.67 8.08 -5.07
CA MET A 258 21.25 6.96 -5.91
C MET A 258 22.37 6.49 -6.85
N GLY A 259 23.14 7.41 -7.43
CA GLY A 259 24.33 7.06 -8.22
C GLY A 259 25.44 6.41 -7.38
N MET A 260 25.48 6.68 -6.08
CA MET A 260 26.38 6.01 -5.13
C MET A 260 25.86 4.62 -4.75
N LEU A 261 24.54 4.47 -4.55
CA LEU A 261 23.88 3.18 -4.30
C LEU A 261 24.05 2.19 -5.45
N ASP A 262 24.02 2.65 -6.70
CA ASP A 262 24.29 1.80 -7.87
C ASP A 262 25.71 1.23 -7.89
N LYS A 263 26.65 1.91 -7.24
CA LYS A 263 28.04 1.45 -7.08
C LYS A 263 28.29 0.58 -5.84
N MET A 264 27.25 0.36 -5.02
CA MET A 264 27.33 -0.40 -3.76
C MET A 264 26.40 -1.62 -3.79
N PRO A 265 26.78 -2.71 -4.50
CA PRO A 265 25.90 -3.87 -4.71
C PRO A 265 25.41 -4.50 -3.43
N VAL A 266 26.21 -4.51 -2.36
CA VAL A 266 25.83 -5.06 -1.05
C VAL A 266 24.71 -4.25 -0.37
N VAL A 267 24.73 -2.92 -0.51
CA VAL A 267 23.70 -2.05 0.05
C VAL A 267 22.42 -2.17 -0.79
N LYS A 268 22.56 -2.22 -2.11
CA LYS A 268 21.49 -2.46 -3.06
C LYS A 268 20.76 -3.78 -2.73
N GLN A 269 21.50 -4.87 -2.55
CA GLN A 269 20.94 -6.17 -2.18
C GLN A 269 20.21 -6.12 -0.84
N LYS A 270 20.76 -5.45 0.17
CA LYS A 270 20.08 -5.27 1.47
C LYS A 270 18.77 -4.50 1.36
N ILE A 271 18.68 -3.51 0.47
CA ILE A 271 17.43 -2.77 0.21
C ILE A 271 16.41 -3.68 -0.48
N ILE A 272 16.84 -4.48 -1.47
CA ILE A 272 15.99 -5.47 -2.15
C ILE A 272 15.52 -6.53 -1.14
N ASP A 273 16.43 -7.09 -0.34
CA ASP A 273 16.10 -8.07 0.69
C ASP A 273 15.13 -7.49 1.74
N PHE A 274 15.30 -6.21 2.08
CA PHE A 274 14.38 -5.52 2.99
C PHE A 274 12.98 -5.37 2.38
N ALA A 275 12.88 -5.02 1.11
CA ALA A 275 11.62 -4.90 0.40
C ALA A 275 10.92 -6.26 0.22
N ASN A 276 11.68 -7.36 0.08
CA ASN A 276 11.17 -8.71 -0.13
C ASN A 276 10.97 -9.52 1.16
N ARG A 277 11.48 -9.05 2.31
CA ARG A 277 11.26 -9.68 3.63
C ARG A 277 10.02 -9.07 4.27
N ASN A 278 8.87 -9.58 3.92
CA ASN A 278 7.61 -9.25 4.62
C ASN A 278 7.20 -10.36 5.54
#